data_39260abbc8ab0db8e803c1dc3d652a60
#
_entry.id   39260abbc8ab0db8e803c1dc3d652a60
#
_cell.length_a   1.000
_cell.length_b   1.000
_cell.length_c   1.000
_cell.angle_alpha   90.00
_cell.angle_beta   90.00
_cell.angle_gamma   90.00
#
_symmetry.space_group_name_H-M   'P 1'
#
loop_
_entity.id
_entity.type
_entity.pdbx_description
1 polymer ?
#
loop_
_entity_poly.entity_id
_entity_poly.type
_entity_poly.pdbx_seq_one_letter_code
_entity_poly.pdbx_strand_id
1 'polypeptide(L)'
;MKVSKKVLGVEYAIRDVVSAAKDLENEGKIIDYLNIGDPVQYGFQPPDNVKQALIDAVKNGNNYYSQSEGIPELREAIAQKENSKGLSIGKEDVLVTNGISEGLDMVISSIIEDGDEVLLPGPYYPPYASYVRLHGGIPVEFAVDLENSTPDIDDIRAKITPKTVAICLISPNNPTGAVFEQNSLKKLIDIANEHDLYIVCDEIYDQIVFDEKFVGIGKVAGNSPVIILNGFSKVHLMSGWRIGYIAFNNSPQLELIRENLPKLSRVR
;
A
#
# COMPACT_ATOMS: atom_id res chain seq x y z
N MET A 1 5.23 -33.93 -8.51
CA MET A 1 5.03 -32.75 -7.65
C MET A 1 4.26 -31.71 -8.45
N LYS A 2 3.41 -30.90 -7.82
CA LYS A 2 2.66 -29.82 -8.50
C LYS A 2 2.88 -28.49 -7.76
N VAL A 3 2.87 -27.40 -8.50
CA VAL A 3 2.84 -26.04 -7.95
C VAL A 3 1.40 -25.57 -7.86
N SER A 4 1.06 -24.76 -6.86
CA SER A 4 -0.28 -24.18 -6.73
C SER A 4 -0.61 -23.30 -7.93
N LYS A 5 -1.85 -23.38 -8.44
CA LYS A 5 -2.31 -22.48 -9.49
C LYS A 5 -2.25 -21.00 -9.09
N LYS A 6 -2.44 -20.70 -7.78
CA LYS A 6 -2.35 -19.34 -7.23
C LYS A 6 -0.94 -18.76 -7.43
N VAL A 7 0.12 -19.56 -7.20
CA VAL A 7 1.51 -19.14 -7.40
C VAL A 7 1.84 -18.98 -8.89
N LEU A 8 1.32 -19.85 -9.74
CA LEU A 8 1.51 -19.76 -11.20
C LEU A 8 0.85 -18.51 -11.81
N GLY A 9 -0.17 -17.95 -11.16
CA GLY A 9 -0.86 -16.73 -11.58
C GLY A 9 -0.20 -15.43 -11.08
N VAL A 10 0.90 -15.50 -10.33
CA VAL A 10 1.64 -14.31 -9.89
C VAL A 10 2.52 -13.81 -11.01
N GLU A 11 2.30 -12.57 -11.44
CA GLU A 11 3.08 -11.88 -12.46
C GLU A 11 3.82 -10.69 -11.84
N TYR A 12 5.09 -10.52 -12.19
CA TYR A 12 5.89 -9.37 -11.76
C TYR A 12 6.76 -8.83 -12.89
N ALA A 13 6.11 -8.28 -13.90
CA ALA A 13 6.71 -7.81 -15.16
C ALA A 13 7.92 -6.87 -14.95
N ILE A 14 7.94 -6.06 -13.88
CA ILE A 14 9.05 -5.15 -13.58
C ILE A 14 10.39 -5.90 -13.40
N ARG A 15 10.37 -7.12 -12.87
CA ARG A 15 11.56 -7.94 -12.69
C ARG A 15 11.87 -8.87 -13.86
N ASP A 16 10.87 -9.21 -14.65
CA ASP A 16 11.05 -10.08 -15.82
C ASP A 16 11.96 -9.41 -16.86
N VAL A 17 11.88 -8.07 -16.99
CA VAL A 17 12.79 -7.27 -17.83
C VAL A 17 14.25 -7.38 -17.41
N VAL A 18 14.53 -7.62 -16.12
CA VAL A 18 15.91 -7.73 -15.59
C VAL A 18 16.63 -8.95 -16.17
N SER A 19 15.92 -10.04 -16.46
CA SER A 19 16.54 -11.22 -17.07
C SER A 19 17.09 -10.91 -18.47
N ALA A 20 16.26 -10.27 -19.31
CA ALA A 20 16.68 -9.85 -20.65
C ALA A 20 17.82 -8.80 -20.61
N ALA A 21 17.79 -7.88 -19.63
CA ALA A 21 18.85 -6.91 -19.44
C ALA A 21 20.19 -7.59 -19.10
N LYS A 22 20.19 -8.59 -18.22
CA LYS A 22 21.38 -9.37 -17.86
C LYS A 22 21.99 -10.11 -19.05
N ASP A 23 21.17 -10.66 -19.94
CA ASP A 23 21.66 -11.32 -21.16
C ASP A 23 22.41 -10.32 -22.05
N LEU A 24 21.90 -9.10 -22.19
CA LEU A 24 22.56 -8.03 -22.92
C LEU A 24 23.85 -7.53 -22.24
N GLU A 25 23.88 -7.46 -20.92
CA GLU A 25 25.11 -7.15 -20.16
C GLU A 25 26.20 -8.21 -20.39
N ASN A 26 25.81 -9.50 -20.43
CA ASN A 26 26.71 -10.59 -20.73
C ASN A 26 27.29 -10.49 -22.16
N GLU A 27 26.60 -9.84 -23.09
CA GLU A 27 27.07 -9.50 -24.43
C GLU A 27 27.97 -8.24 -24.45
N GLY A 28 28.21 -7.61 -23.29
CA GLY A 28 29.03 -6.41 -23.15
C GLY A 28 28.31 -5.08 -23.39
N LYS A 29 26.98 -5.08 -23.43
CA LYS A 29 26.19 -3.84 -23.52
C LYS A 29 26.06 -3.17 -22.16
N ILE A 30 26.06 -1.85 -22.15
CA ILE A 30 25.79 -1.03 -20.95
C ILE A 30 24.26 -0.86 -20.84
N ILE A 31 23.70 -1.18 -19.69
CA ILE A 31 22.26 -1.08 -19.41
C ILE A 31 22.01 -0.08 -18.28
N ASP A 32 21.16 0.89 -18.53
CA ASP A 32 20.65 1.81 -17.50
C ASP A 32 19.35 1.28 -16.94
N TYR A 33 19.34 0.95 -15.65
CA TYR A 33 18.17 0.39 -14.97
C TYR A 33 17.28 1.51 -14.43
N LEU A 34 16.15 1.79 -15.11
CA LEU A 34 15.15 2.77 -14.69
C LEU A 34 13.87 2.14 -14.12
N ASN A 35 13.86 0.82 -13.99
CA ASN A 35 12.69 0.03 -13.59
C ASN A 35 12.57 -0.21 -12.08
N ILE A 36 13.59 0.16 -11.29
CA ILE A 36 13.59 -0.01 -9.83
C ILE A 36 13.85 1.33 -9.17
N GLY A 37 12.81 1.87 -8.50
CA GLY A 37 12.88 3.12 -7.73
C GLY A 37 13.51 2.90 -6.35
N ASP A 38 14.82 2.66 -6.30
CA ASP A 38 15.60 2.58 -5.06
C ASP A 38 16.74 3.61 -5.06
N PRO A 39 16.46 4.86 -4.63
CA PRO A 39 17.45 5.94 -4.64
C PRO A 39 18.69 5.68 -3.77
N VAL A 40 18.59 4.75 -2.80
CA VAL A 40 19.71 4.42 -1.90
C VAL A 40 20.93 3.91 -2.66
N GLN A 41 20.71 3.16 -3.76
CA GLN A 41 21.79 2.66 -4.62
C GLN A 41 22.51 3.78 -5.41
N TYR A 42 21.88 4.97 -5.51
CA TYR A 42 22.40 6.14 -6.22
C TYR A 42 22.93 7.24 -5.28
N GLY A 43 23.29 6.87 -4.04
CA GLY A 43 23.93 7.78 -3.09
C GLY A 43 22.99 8.50 -2.12
N PHE A 44 21.69 8.36 -2.27
CA PHE A 44 20.75 8.84 -1.27
C PHE A 44 20.74 7.90 -0.06
N GLN A 45 20.69 8.47 1.14
CA GLN A 45 20.77 7.67 2.38
C GLN A 45 19.71 8.11 3.38
N PRO A 46 19.24 7.21 4.25
CA PRO A 46 18.47 7.63 5.43
C PRO A 46 19.26 8.69 6.23
N PRO A 47 18.59 9.66 6.87
CA PRO A 47 19.24 10.66 7.71
C PRO A 47 20.14 10.04 8.77
N ASP A 48 21.29 10.68 9.07
CA ASP A 48 22.28 10.13 10.01
C ASP A 48 21.72 9.93 11.42
N ASN A 49 20.86 10.81 11.89
CA ASN A 49 20.17 10.66 13.17
C ASN A 49 19.28 9.42 13.23
N VAL A 50 18.65 9.04 12.12
CA VAL A 50 17.82 7.82 12.03
C VAL A 50 18.70 6.57 12.05
N LYS A 51 19.81 6.58 11.29
CA LYS A 51 20.81 5.49 11.34
C LYS A 51 21.40 5.32 12.73
N GLN A 52 21.74 6.45 13.39
CA GLN A 52 22.29 6.43 14.74
C GLN A 52 21.27 5.87 15.76
N ALA A 53 19.99 6.24 15.65
CA ALA A 53 18.94 5.72 16.51
C ALA A 53 18.80 4.20 16.43
N LEU A 54 18.92 3.61 15.21
CA LEU A 54 18.94 2.15 15.04
C LEU A 54 20.15 1.52 15.73
N ILE A 55 21.35 2.09 15.52
CA ILE A 55 22.60 1.60 16.16
C ILE A 55 22.46 1.62 17.70
N ASP A 56 21.93 2.70 18.23
CA ASP A 56 21.74 2.87 19.66
C ASP A 56 20.69 1.90 20.22
N ALA A 57 19.59 1.66 19.50
CA ALA A 57 18.58 0.69 19.88
C ALA A 57 19.18 -0.73 19.97
N VAL A 58 20.00 -1.14 18.99
CA VAL A 58 20.69 -2.44 19.01
C VAL A 58 21.66 -2.53 20.19
N LYS A 59 22.49 -1.48 20.42
CA LYS A 59 23.46 -1.44 21.52
C LYS A 59 22.78 -1.45 22.90
N ASN A 60 21.63 -0.82 23.04
CA ASN A 60 20.84 -0.77 24.27
C ASN A 60 20.02 -2.03 24.54
N GLY A 61 20.19 -3.07 23.72
CA GLY A 61 19.58 -4.37 23.95
C GLY A 61 18.13 -4.50 23.47
N ASN A 62 17.64 -3.59 22.64
CA ASN A 62 16.30 -3.67 22.04
C ASN A 62 16.24 -4.74 20.91
N ASN A 63 16.61 -6.01 21.28
CA ASN A 63 16.73 -7.14 20.35
C ASN A 63 15.73 -8.25 20.66
N TYR A 64 14.67 -7.95 21.38
CA TYR A 64 13.61 -8.86 21.77
C TYR A 64 12.36 -8.72 20.89
N TYR A 65 11.43 -9.66 21.01
CA TYR A 65 10.15 -9.56 20.33
C TYR A 65 9.35 -8.35 20.82
N SER A 66 8.89 -7.54 19.91
CA SER A 66 7.92 -6.48 20.22
C SER A 66 6.51 -7.05 20.39
N GLN A 67 5.54 -6.22 20.77
CA GLN A 67 4.13 -6.56 20.62
C GLN A 67 3.81 -6.89 19.17
N SER A 68 2.85 -7.77 18.93
CA SER A 68 2.47 -8.23 17.58
C SER A 68 2.02 -7.08 16.69
N GLU A 69 1.39 -6.07 17.26
CA GLU A 69 0.90 -4.87 16.59
C GLU A 69 2.01 -3.84 16.34
N GLY A 70 3.17 -4.00 16.98
CA GLY A 70 4.30 -3.06 16.92
C GLY A 70 4.52 -2.30 18.23
N ILE A 71 5.64 -1.61 18.31
CA ILE A 71 6.05 -0.82 19.48
C ILE A 71 5.05 0.32 19.72
N PRO A 72 4.50 0.48 20.95
CA PRO A 72 3.45 1.46 21.23
C PRO A 72 3.81 2.90 20.85
N GLU A 73 5.05 3.32 21.08
CA GLU A 73 5.54 4.65 20.77
C GLU A 73 5.56 4.91 19.25
N LEU A 74 5.93 3.90 18.45
CA LEU A 74 5.90 3.98 17.00
C LEU A 74 4.46 4.07 16.50
N ARG A 75 3.56 3.26 17.03
CA ARG A 75 2.13 3.27 16.68
C ARG A 75 1.48 4.62 17.01
N GLU A 76 1.83 5.21 18.16
CA GLU A 76 1.37 6.54 18.55
C GLU A 76 1.86 7.63 17.57
N ALA A 77 3.15 7.61 17.21
CA ALA A 77 3.71 8.54 16.23
C ALA A 77 3.07 8.40 14.85
N ILE A 78 2.76 7.16 14.43
CA ILE A 78 2.05 6.89 13.18
C ILE A 78 0.61 7.44 13.25
N ALA A 79 -0.11 7.19 14.34
CA ALA A 79 -1.48 7.72 14.53
C ALA A 79 -1.48 9.26 14.44
N GLN A 80 -0.52 9.93 15.07
CA GLN A 80 -0.38 11.39 14.99
C GLN A 80 -0.10 11.86 13.56
N LYS A 81 0.77 11.16 12.81
CA LYS A 81 1.02 11.46 11.40
C LYS A 81 -0.27 11.33 10.56
N GLU A 82 -0.99 10.23 10.70
CA GLU A 82 -2.22 10.01 9.94
C GLU A 82 -3.34 11.00 10.33
N ASN A 83 -3.43 11.37 11.62
CA ASN A 83 -4.35 12.42 12.09
C ASN A 83 -4.01 13.78 11.47
N SER A 84 -2.73 14.09 11.26
CA SER A 84 -2.34 15.33 10.56
C SER A 84 -2.80 15.38 9.10
N LYS A 85 -3.09 14.20 8.50
CA LYS A 85 -3.62 14.04 7.15
C LYS A 85 -5.15 13.92 7.09
N GLY A 86 -5.82 13.96 8.24
CA GLY A 86 -7.28 14.08 8.33
C GLY A 86 -7.99 12.89 8.95
N LEU A 87 -7.30 11.82 9.37
CA LEU A 87 -7.92 10.78 10.19
C LEU A 87 -8.18 11.28 11.63
N SER A 88 -8.90 10.47 12.40
CA SER A 88 -9.10 10.63 13.85
C SER A 88 -8.99 9.25 14.50
N ILE A 89 -7.75 8.81 14.71
CA ILE A 89 -7.41 7.44 15.16
C ILE A 89 -6.44 7.47 16.34
N GLY A 90 -6.43 6.40 17.13
CA GLY A 90 -5.46 6.13 18.18
C GLY A 90 -4.39 5.12 17.73
N LYS A 91 -3.44 4.85 18.61
CA LYS A 91 -2.41 3.82 18.36
C LYS A 91 -3.01 2.41 18.20
N GLU A 92 -4.16 2.14 18.78
CA GLU A 92 -4.90 0.88 18.67
C GLU A 92 -5.42 0.61 17.26
N ASP A 93 -5.55 1.66 16.46
CA ASP A 93 -5.97 1.57 15.06
C ASP A 93 -4.78 1.41 14.09
N VAL A 94 -3.56 1.22 14.62
CA VAL A 94 -2.33 1.08 13.83
C VAL A 94 -1.71 -0.29 14.04
N LEU A 95 -1.33 -0.95 12.94
CA LEU A 95 -0.59 -2.21 12.91
C LEU A 95 0.70 -2.02 12.11
N VAL A 96 1.85 -2.27 12.75
CA VAL A 96 3.17 -2.19 12.09
C VAL A 96 3.43 -3.49 11.33
N THR A 97 3.98 -3.37 10.11
CA THR A 97 4.23 -4.47 9.19
C THR A 97 5.65 -4.46 8.63
N ASN A 98 6.10 -5.58 8.05
CA ASN A 98 7.39 -5.70 7.34
C ASN A 98 7.34 -5.05 5.96
N GLY A 99 7.17 -3.72 5.95
CA GLY A 99 6.86 -2.93 4.76
C GLY A 99 5.40 -3.04 4.34
N ILE A 100 4.97 -2.18 3.42
CA ILE A 100 3.60 -2.19 2.86
C ILE A 100 3.26 -3.54 2.22
N SER A 101 4.23 -4.26 1.67
CA SER A 101 3.97 -5.54 1.00
C SER A 101 3.31 -6.56 1.93
N GLU A 102 3.76 -6.64 3.19
CA GLU A 102 3.09 -7.48 4.19
C GLU A 102 1.72 -6.88 4.58
N GLY A 103 1.65 -5.56 4.73
CA GLY A 103 0.37 -4.88 5.02
C GLY A 103 -0.69 -5.16 3.95
N LEU A 104 -0.30 -5.08 2.69
CA LEU A 104 -1.19 -5.40 1.56
C LEU A 104 -1.62 -6.87 1.57
N ASP A 105 -0.68 -7.81 1.76
CA ASP A 105 -0.97 -9.23 1.86
C ASP A 105 -1.98 -9.53 2.99
N MET A 106 -1.75 -8.96 4.17
CA MET A 106 -2.63 -9.12 5.33
C MET A 106 -4.02 -8.53 5.08
N VAL A 107 -4.12 -7.33 4.52
CA VAL A 107 -5.42 -6.69 4.24
C VAL A 107 -6.18 -7.48 3.18
N ILE A 108 -5.54 -7.79 2.06
CA ILE A 108 -6.18 -8.54 0.97
C ILE A 108 -6.66 -9.91 1.44
N SER A 109 -5.82 -10.64 2.20
CA SER A 109 -6.22 -11.96 2.75
C SER A 109 -7.37 -11.89 3.74
N SER A 110 -7.64 -10.70 4.33
CA SER A 110 -8.69 -10.51 5.33
C SER A 110 -10.03 -10.09 4.75
N ILE A 111 -10.06 -9.59 3.52
CA ILE A 111 -11.28 -9.03 2.90
C ILE A 111 -11.74 -9.79 1.66
N ILE A 112 -10.96 -10.77 1.16
CA ILE A 112 -11.24 -11.50 -0.07
C ILE A 112 -11.56 -12.97 0.23
N GLU A 113 -12.61 -13.46 -0.41
CA GLU A 113 -12.89 -14.88 -0.62
C GLU A 113 -12.67 -15.27 -2.09
N ASP A 114 -12.65 -16.58 -2.40
CA ASP A 114 -12.41 -17.06 -3.77
C ASP A 114 -13.50 -16.52 -4.74
N GLY A 115 -13.08 -15.72 -5.69
CA GLY A 115 -13.92 -15.15 -6.75
C GLY A 115 -14.42 -13.73 -6.48
N ASP A 116 -14.06 -13.14 -5.34
CA ASP A 116 -14.33 -11.73 -5.07
C ASP A 116 -13.50 -10.80 -5.97
N GLU A 117 -14.04 -9.65 -6.28
CA GLU A 117 -13.44 -8.66 -7.17
C GLU A 117 -12.89 -7.47 -6.41
N VAL A 118 -11.70 -7.03 -6.81
CA VAL A 118 -11.06 -5.81 -6.29
C VAL A 118 -10.78 -4.86 -7.43
N LEU A 119 -11.32 -3.65 -7.35
CA LEU A 119 -11.08 -2.59 -8.33
C LEU A 119 -9.71 -1.95 -8.11
N LEU A 120 -8.91 -1.83 -9.18
CA LEU A 120 -7.56 -1.26 -9.20
C LEU A 120 -7.47 -0.12 -10.23
N PRO A 121 -6.78 1.01 -9.93
CA PRO A 121 -6.59 2.09 -10.90
C PRO A 121 -5.59 1.68 -11.99
N GLY A 122 -5.97 1.76 -13.26
CA GLY A 122 -5.08 1.44 -14.37
C GLY A 122 -4.30 2.66 -14.89
N PRO A 123 -2.96 2.56 -15.00
CA PRO A 123 -2.09 1.47 -14.57
C PRO A 123 -1.81 1.46 -13.05
N TYR A 124 -1.46 0.29 -12.52
CA TYR A 124 -1.16 0.11 -11.09
C TYR A 124 0.18 -0.63 -10.89
N TYR A 125 0.69 -0.58 -9.67
CA TYR A 125 1.83 -1.36 -9.25
C TYR A 125 1.49 -2.87 -9.26
N PRO A 126 2.18 -3.72 -10.06
CA PRO A 126 1.77 -5.11 -10.33
C PRO A 126 1.51 -6.00 -9.10
N PRO A 127 2.21 -5.84 -7.97
CA PRO A 127 1.93 -6.63 -6.77
C PRO A 127 0.49 -6.55 -6.26
N TYR A 128 -0.24 -5.47 -6.50
CA TYR A 128 -1.65 -5.39 -6.09
C TYR A 128 -2.49 -6.50 -6.74
N ALA A 129 -2.44 -6.62 -8.07
CA ALA A 129 -3.13 -7.69 -8.76
C ALA A 129 -2.60 -9.08 -8.38
N SER A 130 -1.29 -9.19 -8.13
CA SER A 130 -0.67 -10.44 -7.72
C SER A 130 -1.19 -10.93 -6.36
N TYR A 131 -1.30 -10.05 -5.36
CA TYR A 131 -1.87 -10.41 -4.05
C TYR A 131 -3.36 -10.75 -4.16
N VAL A 132 -4.14 -9.99 -4.94
CA VAL A 132 -5.55 -10.32 -5.18
C VAL A 132 -5.69 -11.74 -5.76
N ARG A 133 -4.93 -12.09 -6.81
CA ARG A 133 -4.94 -13.45 -7.40
C ARG A 133 -4.42 -14.53 -6.45
N LEU A 134 -3.39 -14.21 -5.65
CA LEU A 134 -2.81 -15.14 -4.68
C LEU A 134 -3.85 -15.59 -3.64
N HIS A 135 -4.74 -14.68 -3.24
CA HIS A 135 -5.80 -14.96 -2.28
C HIS A 135 -7.11 -15.43 -2.94
N GLY A 136 -7.12 -15.66 -4.26
CA GLY A 136 -8.28 -16.22 -4.98
C GLY A 136 -9.23 -15.19 -5.56
N GLY A 137 -8.95 -13.89 -5.37
CA GLY A 137 -9.74 -12.80 -5.93
C GLY A 137 -9.44 -12.51 -7.40
N ILE A 138 -10.24 -11.63 -7.98
CA ILE A 138 -10.17 -11.17 -9.37
C ILE A 138 -9.84 -9.68 -9.37
N PRO A 139 -8.64 -9.26 -9.82
CA PRO A 139 -8.36 -7.84 -10.00
C PRO A 139 -9.10 -7.31 -11.21
N VAL A 140 -9.84 -6.21 -11.04
CA VAL A 140 -10.60 -5.52 -12.08
C VAL A 140 -10.05 -4.11 -12.24
N GLU A 141 -9.50 -3.81 -13.41
CA GLU A 141 -8.90 -2.50 -13.67
C GLU A 141 -9.97 -1.48 -14.02
N PHE A 142 -9.92 -0.29 -13.42
CA PHE A 142 -10.69 0.87 -13.84
C PHE A 142 -9.81 1.95 -14.47
N ALA A 143 -10.38 2.73 -15.39
CA ALA A 143 -9.67 3.76 -16.12
C ALA A 143 -9.33 4.98 -15.22
N VAL A 144 -8.14 5.54 -15.46
CA VAL A 144 -7.69 6.82 -14.89
C VAL A 144 -7.31 7.74 -16.05
N ASP A 145 -7.85 8.94 -16.08
CA ASP A 145 -7.39 10.00 -16.97
C ASP A 145 -5.98 10.43 -16.54
N LEU A 146 -4.99 10.09 -17.34
CA LEU A 146 -3.58 10.35 -17.02
C LEU A 146 -3.18 11.81 -17.20
N GLU A 147 -3.93 12.59 -18.01
CA GLU A 147 -3.65 14.02 -18.21
C GLU A 147 -4.09 14.84 -16.99
N ASN A 148 -5.23 14.47 -16.40
CA ASN A 148 -5.84 15.18 -15.29
C ASN A 148 -5.70 14.43 -13.94
N SER A 149 -5.03 13.28 -13.93
CA SER A 149 -4.87 12.44 -12.73
C SER A 149 -6.20 12.12 -12.03
N THR A 150 -7.27 11.89 -12.81
CA THR A 150 -8.61 11.65 -12.27
C THR A 150 -9.11 10.25 -12.56
N PRO A 151 -9.68 9.53 -11.57
CA PRO A 151 -10.34 8.24 -11.81
C PRO A 151 -11.63 8.46 -12.61
N ASP A 152 -11.88 7.58 -13.58
CA ASP A 152 -13.13 7.56 -14.32
C ASP A 152 -14.24 6.95 -13.45
N ILE A 153 -15.08 7.82 -12.93
CA ILE A 153 -16.17 7.47 -12.01
C ILE A 153 -17.23 6.61 -12.67
N ASP A 154 -17.52 6.87 -13.95
CA ASP A 154 -18.54 6.12 -14.69
C ASP A 154 -18.03 4.71 -15.00
N ASP A 155 -16.75 4.56 -15.36
CA ASP A 155 -16.12 3.27 -15.57
C ASP A 155 -16.06 2.44 -14.27
N ILE A 156 -15.76 3.08 -13.12
CA ILE A 156 -15.80 2.42 -11.81
C ILE A 156 -17.21 1.88 -11.54
N ARG A 157 -18.24 2.72 -11.68
CA ARG A 157 -19.63 2.31 -11.46
C ARG A 157 -20.07 1.17 -12.38
N ALA A 158 -19.63 1.19 -13.65
CA ALA A 158 -19.94 0.16 -14.61
C ALA A 158 -19.28 -1.20 -14.31
N LYS A 159 -18.17 -1.18 -13.56
CA LYS A 159 -17.38 -2.37 -13.20
C LYS A 159 -17.75 -2.96 -11.83
N ILE A 160 -18.52 -2.26 -11.01
CA ILE A 160 -19.01 -2.81 -9.74
C ILE A 160 -20.03 -3.91 -10.00
N THR A 161 -19.81 -5.06 -9.40
CA THR A 161 -20.72 -6.22 -9.40
C THR A 161 -21.04 -6.65 -7.97
N PRO A 162 -21.98 -7.58 -7.75
CA PRO A 162 -22.22 -8.16 -6.42
C PRO A 162 -21.02 -8.91 -5.81
N LYS A 163 -19.95 -9.11 -6.58
CA LYS A 163 -18.71 -9.74 -6.13
C LYS A 163 -17.64 -8.72 -5.77
N THR A 164 -17.83 -7.45 -6.08
CA THR A 164 -16.87 -6.41 -5.76
C THR A 164 -16.86 -6.17 -4.24
N VAL A 165 -15.69 -6.27 -3.62
CA VAL A 165 -15.53 -6.11 -2.17
C VAL A 165 -14.70 -4.89 -1.80
N ALA A 166 -13.82 -4.41 -2.69
CA ALA A 166 -12.94 -3.29 -2.39
C ALA A 166 -12.57 -2.46 -3.62
N ILE A 167 -12.24 -1.21 -3.36
CA ILE A 167 -11.54 -0.30 -4.27
C ILE A 167 -10.16 -0.04 -3.67
N CYS A 168 -9.08 -0.39 -4.39
CA CYS A 168 -7.73 -0.02 -4.03
C CYS A 168 -7.34 1.27 -4.72
N LEU A 169 -6.71 2.17 -3.97
CA LEU A 169 -6.18 3.44 -4.46
C LEU A 169 -4.68 3.49 -4.18
N ILE A 170 -3.93 4.10 -5.07
CA ILE A 170 -2.50 4.37 -4.89
C ILE A 170 -2.33 5.85 -5.21
N SER A 171 -2.11 6.68 -4.21
CA SER A 171 -1.99 8.13 -4.40
C SER A 171 -0.94 8.72 -3.45
N PRO A 172 0.14 9.32 -3.98
CA PRO A 172 0.54 9.37 -5.39
C PRO A 172 0.73 8.00 -6.03
N ASN A 173 0.35 7.87 -7.30
CA ASN A 173 0.29 6.58 -8.00
C ASN A 173 1.67 6.07 -8.44
N ASN A 174 1.86 4.78 -8.41
CA ASN A 174 2.93 4.07 -9.10
C ASN A 174 2.29 3.20 -10.21
N PRO A 175 2.57 3.46 -11.53
CA PRO A 175 3.78 4.14 -12.03
C PRO A 175 3.59 5.60 -12.46
N THR A 176 2.39 6.16 -12.49
CA THR A 176 2.10 7.41 -13.21
C THR A 176 2.52 8.69 -12.47
N GLY A 177 2.68 8.62 -11.14
CA GLY A 177 2.87 9.80 -10.29
C GLY A 177 1.59 10.60 -10.04
N ALA A 178 0.45 10.17 -10.57
CA ALA A 178 -0.85 10.85 -10.41
C ALA A 178 -1.21 11.06 -8.94
N VAL A 179 -1.62 12.27 -8.58
CA VAL A 179 -2.11 12.64 -7.26
C VAL A 179 -3.61 12.92 -7.35
N PHE A 180 -4.43 12.14 -6.68
CA PHE A 180 -5.87 12.32 -6.75
C PHE A 180 -6.32 13.54 -5.95
N GLU A 181 -7.11 14.39 -6.58
CA GLU A 181 -7.69 15.57 -5.95
C GLU A 181 -8.74 15.19 -4.89
N GLN A 182 -8.97 16.09 -3.93
CA GLN A 182 -9.94 15.89 -2.85
C GLN A 182 -11.34 15.53 -3.36
N ASN A 183 -11.79 16.16 -4.44
CA ASN A 183 -13.11 15.90 -5.02
C ASN A 183 -13.21 14.49 -5.62
N SER A 184 -12.15 14.01 -6.26
CA SER A 184 -12.06 12.65 -6.80
C SER A 184 -12.07 11.61 -5.66
N LEU A 185 -11.28 11.84 -4.62
CA LEU A 185 -11.27 10.99 -3.42
C LEU A 185 -12.66 10.94 -2.76
N LYS A 186 -13.36 12.09 -2.67
CA LYS A 186 -14.72 12.13 -2.12
C LYS A 186 -15.70 11.29 -2.94
N LYS A 187 -15.68 11.39 -4.27
CA LYS A 187 -16.53 10.57 -5.15
C LYS A 187 -16.27 9.08 -4.97
N LEU A 188 -15.01 8.67 -4.79
CA LEU A 188 -14.64 7.27 -4.53
C LEU A 188 -15.18 6.79 -3.18
N ILE A 189 -15.10 7.63 -2.14
CA ILE A 189 -15.71 7.37 -0.83
C ILE A 189 -17.23 7.22 -0.95
N ASP A 190 -17.88 8.11 -1.68
CA ASP A 190 -19.34 8.07 -1.86
C ASP A 190 -19.75 6.76 -2.56
N ILE A 191 -19.05 6.34 -3.62
CA ILE A 191 -19.28 5.05 -4.30
C ILE A 191 -19.06 3.87 -3.36
N ALA A 192 -17.97 3.87 -2.60
CA ALA A 192 -17.70 2.77 -1.67
C ALA A 192 -18.81 2.63 -0.61
N ASN A 193 -19.31 3.74 -0.11
CA ASN A 193 -20.44 3.74 0.84
C ASN A 193 -21.76 3.29 0.18
N GLU A 194 -22.03 3.66 -1.08
CA GLU A 194 -23.21 3.22 -1.83
C GLU A 194 -23.28 1.70 -2.02
N HIS A 195 -22.10 1.05 -2.10
CA HIS A 195 -21.98 -0.36 -2.44
C HIS A 195 -21.36 -1.22 -1.34
N ASP A 196 -21.21 -0.68 -0.11
CA ASP A 196 -20.61 -1.37 1.04
C ASP A 196 -19.21 -1.93 0.77
N LEU A 197 -18.36 -1.18 0.03
CA LEU A 197 -17.01 -1.58 -0.35
C LEU A 197 -15.96 -1.05 0.62
N TYR A 198 -14.91 -1.85 0.86
CA TYR A 198 -13.70 -1.34 1.51
C TYR A 198 -12.93 -0.41 0.58
N ILE A 199 -12.25 0.60 1.16
CA ILE A 199 -11.22 1.36 0.47
C ILE A 199 -9.87 1.03 1.06
N VAL A 200 -8.96 0.51 0.24
CA VAL A 200 -7.55 0.29 0.59
C VAL A 200 -6.73 1.36 -0.12
N CYS A 201 -6.16 2.29 0.64
CA CYS A 201 -5.43 3.43 0.11
C CYS A 201 -3.95 3.34 0.44
N ASP A 202 -3.09 3.18 -0.57
CA ASP A 202 -1.64 3.25 -0.43
C ASP A 202 -1.18 4.70 -0.60
N GLU A 203 -0.59 5.26 0.47
CA GLU A 203 -0.06 6.61 0.52
C GLU A 203 1.46 6.64 0.72
N ILE A 204 2.19 5.61 0.25
CA ILE A 204 3.65 5.48 0.47
C ILE A 204 4.46 6.66 -0.08
N TYR A 205 3.92 7.38 -1.06
CA TYR A 205 4.55 8.54 -1.69
C TYR A 205 3.99 9.88 -1.19
N ASP A 206 3.30 9.92 -0.05
CA ASP A 206 2.55 11.08 0.48
C ASP A 206 3.36 12.39 0.62
N GLN A 207 4.69 12.32 0.67
CA GLN A 207 5.59 13.46 0.75
C GLN A 207 6.52 13.60 -0.49
N ILE A 208 6.31 12.77 -1.51
CA ILE A 208 7.06 12.85 -2.78
C ILE A 208 6.11 13.41 -3.85
N VAL A 209 5.83 14.70 -3.72
CA VAL A 209 4.93 15.48 -4.59
C VAL A 209 5.68 16.74 -5.01
N PHE A 210 5.57 17.14 -6.27
CA PHE A 210 6.36 18.24 -6.82
C PHE A 210 5.49 19.47 -7.09
N ASP A 211 4.56 19.37 -8.02
CA ASP A 211 3.78 20.51 -8.51
C ASP A 211 2.39 20.59 -7.85
N GLU A 212 1.90 19.50 -7.30
CA GLU A 212 0.57 19.38 -6.71
C GLU A 212 0.65 19.31 -5.18
N LYS A 213 -0.49 19.55 -4.53
CA LYS A 213 -0.62 19.37 -3.10
C LYS A 213 -1.22 18.00 -2.80
N PHE A 214 -0.48 17.15 -2.12
CA PHE A 214 -1.02 15.88 -1.62
C PHE A 214 -2.22 16.11 -0.69
N VAL A 215 -3.28 15.35 -0.92
CA VAL A 215 -4.45 15.27 -0.06
C VAL A 215 -4.60 13.83 0.43
N GLY A 216 -4.40 13.63 1.73
CA GLY A 216 -4.67 12.31 2.33
C GLY A 216 -6.15 11.97 2.28
N ILE A 217 -6.46 10.70 2.02
CA ILE A 217 -7.84 10.22 1.95
C ILE A 217 -8.60 10.45 3.27
N GLY A 218 -7.89 10.51 4.38
CA GLY A 218 -8.44 10.83 5.70
C GLY A 218 -9.27 12.11 5.76
N LYS A 219 -8.97 13.11 4.90
CA LYS A 219 -9.74 14.36 4.84
C LYS A 219 -11.18 14.21 4.38
N VAL A 220 -11.47 13.14 3.65
CA VAL A 220 -12.79 12.88 3.07
C VAL A 220 -13.41 11.58 3.57
N ALA A 221 -12.65 10.80 4.34
CA ALA A 221 -13.06 9.47 4.80
C ALA A 221 -14.31 9.47 5.67
N GLY A 222 -14.50 10.50 6.54
CA GLY A 222 -15.58 10.45 7.52
C GLY A 222 -15.53 9.15 8.34
N ASN A 223 -16.65 8.43 8.39
CA ASN A 223 -16.75 7.12 9.03
C ASN A 223 -16.70 5.94 8.02
N SER A 224 -16.22 6.17 6.80
CA SER A 224 -16.17 5.15 5.76
C SER A 224 -15.09 4.09 6.05
N PRO A 225 -15.23 2.87 5.51
CA PRO A 225 -14.32 1.76 5.77
C PRO A 225 -13.00 1.91 4.99
N VAL A 226 -12.18 2.89 5.39
CA VAL A 226 -10.90 3.20 4.78
C VAL A 226 -9.77 2.55 5.56
N ILE A 227 -8.92 1.81 4.85
CA ILE A 227 -7.68 1.18 5.35
C ILE A 227 -6.52 1.85 4.62
N ILE A 228 -5.64 2.52 5.37
CA ILE A 228 -4.43 3.16 4.82
C ILE A 228 -3.25 2.21 4.93
N LEU A 229 -2.51 2.09 3.84
CA LEU A 229 -1.20 1.47 3.79
C LEU A 229 -0.14 2.56 3.61
N ASN A 230 0.88 2.58 4.45
CA ASN A 230 1.99 3.51 4.32
C ASN A 230 3.24 2.94 4.99
N GLY A 231 4.37 3.65 4.93
CA GLY A 231 5.61 3.16 5.52
C GLY A 231 6.80 4.07 5.32
N PHE A 232 7.98 3.52 5.55
CA PHE A 232 9.21 4.30 5.62
C PHE A 232 10.14 4.05 4.43
N SER A 233 9.75 3.16 3.52
CA SER A 233 10.60 2.72 2.40
C SER A 233 10.96 3.84 1.42
N LYS A 234 10.04 4.77 1.14
CA LYS A 234 10.19 5.77 0.09
C LYS A 234 10.59 7.13 0.65
N VAL A 235 9.71 7.79 1.36
CA VAL A 235 9.94 9.11 1.95
C VAL A 235 11.18 9.16 2.85
N HIS A 236 11.43 8.08 3.60
CA HIS A 236 12.54 8.03 4.57
C HIS A 236 13.77 7.26 4.04
N LEU A 237 13.75 6.81 2.77
CA LEU A 237 14.85 6.05 2.15
C LEU A 237 15.23 4.76 2.89
N MET A 238 14.26 4.14 3.57
CA MET A 238 14.45 2.96 4.41
C MET A 238 13.90 1.69 3.75
N SER A 239 14.05 1.54 2.45
CA SER A 239 13.50 0.40 1.67
C SER A 239 13.99 -0.96 2.19
N GLY A 240 15.26 -1.06 2.58
CA GLY A 240 15.89 -2.25 3.14
C GLY A 240 15.52 -2.55 4.59
N TRP A 241 14.97 -1.59 5.33
CA TRP A 241 14.64 -1.77 6.75
C TRP A 241 13.30 -2.49 6.95
N ARG A 242 12.50 -2.59 5.89
CA ARG A 242 11.23 -3.32 5.88
C ARG A 242 10.25 -2.85 6.97
N ILE A 243 10.01 -1.56 7.07
CA ILE A 243 9.03 -0.99 8.01
C ILE A 243 7.89 -0.33 7.24
N GLY A 244 6.68 -0.79 7.50
CA GLY A 244 5.43 -0.24 7.03
C GLY A 244 4.35 -0.34 8.09
N TYR A 245 3.15 0.06 7.75
CA TYR A 245 2.00 -0.02 8.64
C TYR A 245 0.67 -0.03 7.90
N ILE A 246 -0.33 -0.52 8.60
CA ILE A 246 -1.73 -0.39 8.28
C ILE A 246 -2.33 0.58 9.30
N ALA A 247 -3.12 1.56 8.85
CA ALA A 247 -3.91 2.42 9.72
C ALA A 247 -5.39 2.28 9.33
N PHE A 248 -6.23 1.98 10.31
CA PHE A 248 -7.66 1.81 10.14
C PHE A 248 -8.39 3.10 10.49
N ASN A 249 -9.23 3.58 9.58
CA ASN A 249 -10.15 4.67 9.91
C ASN A 249 -11.12 4.24 11.03
N ASN A 250 -11.63 5.20 11.77
CA ASN A 250 -12.65 4.95 12.79
C ASN A 250 -14.00 4.69 12.13
N SER A 251 -14.19 3.44 11.65
CA SER A 251 -15.40 2.96 11.00
C SER A 251 -15.92 1.69 11.68
N PRO A 252 -17.23 1.58 11.99
CA PRO A 252 -17.80 0.34 12.53
C PRO A 252 -17.61 -0.87 11.62
N GLN A 253 -17.58 -0.67 10.29
CA GLN A 253 -17.39 -1.73 9.31
C GLN A 253 -15.96 -2.34 9.38
N LEU A 254 -14.98 -1.64 9.96
CA LEU A 254 -13.62 -2.11 10.13
C LEU A 254 -13.38 -2.83 11.47
N GLU A 255 -14.34 -2.88 12.37
CA GLU A 255 -14.14 -3.42 13.72
C GLU A 255 -13.65 -4.87 13.69
N LEU A 256 -14.33 -5.74 12.92
CA LEU A 256 -13.95 -7.16 12.81
C LEU A 256 -12.56 -7.34 12.19
N ILE A 257 -12.20 -6.54 11.17
CA ILE A 257 -10.86 -6.63 10.55
C ILE A 257 -9.82 -6.16 11.55
N ARG A 258 -10.02 -5.01 12.18
CA ARG A 258 -9.11 -4.43 13.18
C ARG A 258 -8.82 -5.38 14.34
N GLU A 259 -9.83 -6.11 14.83
CA GLU A 259 -9.67 -7.08 15.91
C GLU A 259 -8.94 -8.38 15.48
N ASN A 260 -9.12 -8.80 14.23
CA ASN A 260 -8.66 -10.08 13.76
C ASN A 260 -7.34 -10.03 12.99
N LEU A 261 -7.06 -8.95 12.28
CA LEU A 261 -5.83 -8.80 11.50
C LEU A 261 -4.54 -8.98 12.33
N PRO A 262 -4.44 -8.49 13.59
CA PRO A 262 -3.26 -8.75 14.42
C PRO A 262 -2.98 -10.23 14.69
N LYS A 263 -3.94 -11.15 14.47
CA LYS A 263 -3.70 -12.59 14.57
C LYS A 263 -2.70 -13.06 13.51
N LEU A 264 -2.73 -12.46 12.31
CA LEU A 264 -1.77 -12.75 11.23
C LEU A 264 -0.36 -12.32 11.63
N SER A 265 -0.21 -11.21 12.36
CA SER A 265 1.08 -10.75 12.86
C SER A 265 1.75 -11.73 13.83
N ARG A 266 0.96 -12.60 14.49
CA ARG A 266 1.47 -13.58 15.48
C ARG A 266 2.05 -14.83 14.84
N VAL A 267 1.80 -15.03 13.54
CA VAL A 267 2.22 -16.23 12.80
C VAL A 267 3.20 -15.92 11.67
N ARG A 268 3.66 -14.68 11.58
CA ARG A 268 4.65 -14.23 10.58
C ARG A 268 6.10 -14.47 11.02
#